data_b185fe254b707835b24de1a199e6a08b
#
_entry.id   b185fe254b707835b24de1a199e6a08b
#
_cell.length_a   1.000
_cell.length_b   1.000
_cell.length_c   1.000
_cell.angle_alpha   90.00
_cell.angle_beta   90.00
_cell.angle_gamma   90.00
#
_symmetry.space_group_name_H-M   'P 1'
#
loop_
_entity.id
_entity.type
_entity.pdbx_description
1 polymer ?
#
loop_
_entity_poly.entity_id
_entity_poly.type
_entity_poly.pdbx_seq_one_letter_code
_entity_poly.pdbx_strand_id
1 'polypeptide(L)'
;MEANKIIITGGATRIGAAIARKLSGPKKEILIHYNKSKSKAEALKKELEKKGTIIYLVKGDLSKEVDVNKIVKFAKSKLKYFDCLVNNASLFENDKLDNFTTDSWGRHLRTNLRTPALLSKEFSKNIKGKNNNIINIIDQRVFKLTPYFFSYTISKTGLYTLTKTSAMNFAPNIRVNGIAPGPTIKNKRQSDKHFKKQYLATPLKKQVDVNEICNAVDFFIKNSSI
;
A
#
# COMPACT_ATOMS: atom_id res chain seq x y z
N MET A 1 18.59 6.03 -8.62
CA MET A 1 19.02 4.75 -8.00
C MET A 1 17.83 3.80 -7.97
N GLU A 2 18.08 2.50 -7.93
CA GLU A 2 17.00 1.51 -7.88
C GLU A 2 16.84 0.99 -6.44
N ALA A 3 15.59 0.88 -5.97
CA ALA A 3 15.32 0.19 -4.72
C ALA A 3 15.46 -1.33 -4.94
N ASN A 4 16.22 -2.00 -4.10
CA ASN A 4 16.49 -3.43 -4.22
C ASN A 4 15.77 -4.25 -3.16
N LYS A 5 15.52 -3.68 -1.97
CA LYS A 5 14.89 -4.34 -0.83
C LYS A 5 13.56 -3.66 -0.50
N ILE A 6 12.49 -4.28 -0.95
CA ILE A 6 11.16 -3.67 -1.04
C ILE A 6 10.17 -4.41 -0.14
N ILE A 7 9.38 -3.67 0.62
CA ILE A 7 8.26 -4.21 1.41
C ILE A 7 6.95 -3.73 0.79
N ILE A 8 6.03 -4.66 0.48
CA ILE A 8 4.70 -4.33 -0.07
C ILE A 8 3.62 -4.93 0.82
N THR A 9 2.87 -4.08 1.51
CA THR A 9 1.72 -4.55 2.28
C THR A 9 0.53 -4.84 1.38
N GLY A 10 -0.19 -5.95 1.63
CA GLY A 10 -1.28 -6.39 0.74
C GLY A 10 -0.81 -6.69 -0.69
N GLY A 11 0.45 -7.10 -0.85
CA GLY A 11 1.11 -7.30 -2.14
C GLY A 11 0.69 -8.54 -2.92
N ALA A 12 -0.18 -9.41 -2.36
CA ALA A 12 -0.55 -10.67 -3.00
C ALA A 12 -1.66 -10.55 -4.06
N THR A 13 -2.36 -9.43 -4.13
CA THR A 13 -3.55 -9.27 -4.99
C THR A 13 -3.71 -7.84 -5.50
N ARG A 14 -4.50 -7.69 -6.59
CA ARG A 14 -4.97 -6.38 -7.08
C ARG A 14 -3.80 -5.43 -7.35
N ILE A 15 -3.90 -4.16 -6.92
CA ILE A 15 -2.87 -3.12 -7.09
C ILE A 15 -1.53 -3.57 -6.51
N GLY A 16 -1.52 -4.15 -5.30
CA GLY A 16 -0.29 -4.61 -4.67
C GLY A 16 0.46 -5.68 -5.48
N ALA A 17 -0.27 -6.63 -6.07
CA ALA A 17 0.34 -7.64 -6.94
C ALA A 17 0.88 -7.04 -8.26
N ALA A 18 0.18 -6.06 -8.82
CA ALA A 18 0.66 -5.34 -9.99
C ALA A 18 1.94 -4.55 -9.70
N ILE A 19 1.99 -3.87 -8.54
CA ILE A 19 3.21 -3.18 -8.07
C ILE A 19 4.35 -4.18 -7.87
N ALA A 20 4.10 -5.34 -7.26
CA ALA A 20 5.13 -6.37 -7.08
C ALA A 20 5.69 -6.86 -8.43
N ARG A 21 4.83 -7.05 -9.44
CA ARG A 21 5.23 -7.41 -10.81
C ARG A 21 6.08 -6.32 -11.48
N LYS A 22 5.67 -5.06 -11.33
CA LYS A 22 6.38 -3.91 -11.91
C LYS A 22 7.78 -3.74 -11.32
N LEU A 23 7.93 -3.95 -10.02
CA LEU A 23 9.17 -3.76 -9.29
C LEU A 23 10.07 -5.02 -9.27
N SER A 24 9.59 -6.14 -9.81
CA SER A 24 10.36 -7.40 -9.88
C SER A 24 11.46 -7.36 -10.92
N GLY A 25 12.52 -8.15 -10.70
CA GLY A 25 13.64 -8.30 -11.62
C GLY A 25 14.87 -8.87 -10.90
N PRO A 26 15.97 -9.10 -11.63
CA PRO A 26 17.22 -9.56 -11.04
C PRO A 26 17.72 -8.62 -9.94
N LYS A 27 18.37 -9.17 -8.91
CA LYS A 27 18.93 -8.43 -7.77
C LYS A 27 17.87 -7.73 -6.87
N LYS A 28 16.58 -7.96 -7.10
CA LYS A 28 15.49 -7.46 -6.25
C LYS A 28 15.12 -8.47 -5.18
N GLU A 29 14.89 -7.99 -3.97
CA GLU A 29 14.34 -8.75 -2.84
C GLU A 29 13.03 -8.09 -2.43
N ILE A 30 11.90 -8.78 -2.58
CA ILE A 30 10.58 -8.22 -2.27
C ILE A 30 9.91 -9.04 -1.17
N LEU A 31 9.58 -8.37 -0.07
CA LEU A 31 8.73 -8.93 0.97
C LEU A 31 7.27 -8.57 0.67
N ILE A 32 6.46 -9.58 0.42
CA ILE A 32 5.03 -9.50 0.14
C ILE A 32 4.26 -9.89 1.39
N HIS A 33 3.59 -8.91 2.01
CA HIS A 33 2.64 -9.20 3.08
C HIS A 33 1.27 -9.53 2.51
N TYR A 34 0.59 -10.52 3.12
CA TYR A 34 -0.80 -10.90 2.84
C TYR A 34 -1.55 -11.27 4.14
N ASN A 35 -2.89 -11.14 4.14
CA ASN A 35 -3.72 -11.61 5.25
C ASN A 35 -4.35 -12.98 4.91
N LYS A 36 -5.35 -13.01 4.02
CA LYS A 36 -6.16 -14.21 3.71
C LYS A 36 -5.81 -14.86 2.36
N SER A 37 -4.98 -14.24 1.53
CA SER A 37 -4.76 -14.63 0.13
C SER A 37 -3.52 -15.51 -0.05
N LYS A 38 -3.36 -16.59 0.75
CA LYS A 38 -2.16 -17.45 0.75
C LYS A 38 -1.86 -18.02 -0.63
N SER A 39 -2.81 -18.69 -1.27
CA SER A 39 -2.60 -19.32 -2.59
C SER A 39 -2.20 -18.33 -3.67
N LYS A 40 -2.79 -17.11 -3.64
CA LYS A 40 -2.40 -16.04 -4.58
C LYS A 40 -1.01 -15.49 -4.28
N ALA A 41 -0.61 -15.40 -3.02
CA ALA A 41 0.74 -15.00 -2.63
C ALA A 41 1.78 -16.01 -3.11
N GLU A 42 1.51 -17.31 -2.93
CA GLU A 42 2.39 -18.39 -3.39
C GLU A 42 2.50 -18.45 -4.92
N ALA A 43 1.38 -18.28 -5.64
CA ALA A 43 1.40 -18.22 -7.10
C ALA A 43 2.21 -17.03 -7.61
N LEU A 44 2.00 -15.84 -7.01
CA LEU A 44 2.77 -14.65 -7.35
C LEU A 44 4.27 -14.81 -7.03
N LYS A 45 4.60 -15.42 -5.90
CA LYS A 45 5.99 -15.74 -5.56
C LYS A 45 6.64 -16.57 -6.67
N LYS A 46 6.03 -17.70 -7.05
CA LYS A 46 6.54 -18.58 -8.14
C LYS A 46 6.70 -17.83 -9.46
N GLU A 47 5.77 -16.93 -9.79
CA GLU A 47 5.83 -16.10 -10.99
C GLU A 47 7.05 -15.16 -10.97
N LEU A 48 7.26 -14.45 -9.84
CA LEU A 48 8.29 -13.42 -9.75
C LEU A 48 9.71 -14.02 -9.57
N GLU A 49 9.81 -15.17 -8.94
CA GLU A 49 11.09 -15.88 -8.80
C GLU A 49 11.63 -16.35 -10.17
N LYS A 50 10.75 -16.65 -11.14
CA LYS A 50 11.16 -16.92 -12.53
C LYS A 50 11.81 -15.72 -13.23
N LYS A 51 11.60 -14.50 -12.71
CA LYS A 51 12.22 -13.26 -13.19
C LYS A 51 13.52 -12.92 -12.44
N GLY A 52 14.03 -13.83 -11.61
CA GLY A 52 15.24 -13.62 -10.81
C GLY A 52 15.03 -12.76 -9.54
N THR A 53 13.80 -12.56 -9.10
CA THR A 53 13.49 -11.81 -7.87
C THR A 53 13.46 -12.75 -6.67
N ILE A 54 14.06 -12.37 -5.57
CA ILE A 54 13.93 -13.12 -4.30
C ILE A 54 12.64 -12.65 -3.61
N ILE A 55 11.70 -13.57 -3.35
CA ILE A 55 10.41 -13.26 -2.76
C ILE A 55 10.28 -13.87 -1.36
N TYR A 56 10.02 -13.01 -0.39
CA TYR A 56 9.64 -13.40 0.97
C TYR A 56 8.14 -13.18 1.18
N LEU A 57 7.44 -14.19 1.71
CA LEU A 57 6.01 -14.09 2.03
C LEU A 57 5.83 -14.01 3.55
N VAL A 58 5.00 -13.07 4.00
CA VAL A 58 4.63 -12.98 5.42
C VAL A 58 3.12 -12.78 5.56
N LYS A 59 2.50 -13.64 6.41
CA LYS A 59 1.08 -13.56 6.76
C LYS A 59 0.90 -12.72 8.02
N GLY A 60 -0.13 -11.87 8.05
CA GLY A 60 -0.56 -11.16 9.25
C GLY A 60 -1.86 -10.37 9.03
N ASP A 61 -2.53 -10.04 10.12
CA ASP A 61 -3.66 -9.11 10.13
C ASP A 61 -3.17 -7.74 10.60
N LEU A 62 -3.14 -6.77 9.69
CA LEU A 62 -2.65 -5.42 9.99
C LEU A 62 -3.52 -4.62 10.98
N SER A 63 -4.70 -5.13 11.33
CA SER A 63 -5.50 -4.55 12.42
C SER A 63 -5.00 -4.97 13.81
N LYS A 64 -4.09 -5.98 13.88
CA LYS A 64 -3.55 -6.55 15.11
C LYS A 64 -2.08 -6.17 15.28
N GLU A 65 -1.76 -5.50 16.37
CA GLU A 65 -0.39 -5.04 16.63
C GLU A 65 0.63 -6.19 16.74
N VAL A 66 0.22 -7.31 17.33
CA VAL A 66 1.06 -8.51 17.42
C VAL A 66 1.52 -8.99 16.04
N ASP A 67 0.59 -9.02 15.07
CA ASP A 67 0.91 -9.42 13.70
C ASP A 67 1.80 -8.38 13.00
N VAL A 68 1.57 -7.08 13.22
CA VAL A 68 2.44 -6.02 12.68
C VAL A 68 3.86 -6.17 13.21
N ASN A 69 4.04 -6.39 14.51
CA ASN A 69 5.35 -6.62 15.11
C ASN A 69 6.05 -7.88 14.56
N LYS A 70 5.28 -8.95 14.33
CA LYS A 70 5.77 -10.18 13.66
C LYS A 70 6.24 -9.90 12.24
N ILE A 71 5.49 -9.12 11.47
CA ILE A 71 5.86 -8.72 10.09
C ILE A 71 7.17 -7.93 10.10
N VAL A 72 7.30 -6.96 11.01
CA VAL A 72 8.52 -6.15 11.15
C VAL A 72 9.73 -7.03 11.50
N LYS A 73 9.60 -7.91 12.49
CA LYS A 73 10.68 -8.85 12.87
C LYS A 73 11.09 -9.72 11.69
N PHE A 74 10.13 -10.26 10.95
CA PHE A 74 10.38 -11.08 9.77
C PHE A 74 11.07 -10.28 8.66
N ALA A 75 10.61 -9.05 8.40
CA ALA A 75 11.24 -8.17 7.41
C ALA A 75 12.72 -7.89 7.75
N LYS A 76 13.01 -7.55 9.01
CA LYS A 76 14.38 -7.32 9.48
C LYS A 76 15.28 -8.55 9.31
N SER A 77 14.76 -9.75 9.63
CA SER A 77 15.52 -10.99 9.52
C SER A 77 15.87 -11.36 8.07
N LYS A 78 14.99 -11.06 7.12
CA LYS A 78 15.12 -11.42 5.71
C LYS A 78 15.86 -10.37 4.88
N LEU A 79 15.45 -9.11 5.00
CA LEU A 79 15.99 -8.03 4.20
C LEU A 79 17.21 -7.34 4.81
N LYS A 80 17.39 -7.40 6.13
CA LYS A 80 18.45 -6.73 6.93
C LYS A 80 18.37 -5.20 6.92
N TYR A 81 18.09 -4.57 5.79
CA TYR A 81 17.78 -3.14 5.61
C TYR A 81 16.68 -2.96 4.56
N PHE A 82 16.13 -1.77 4.45
CA PHE A 82 15.00 -1.48 3.56
C PHE A 82 15.30 -0.28 2.67
N ASP A 83 14.96 -0.38 1.39
CA ASP A 83 15.08 0.72 0.41
C ASP A 83 13.72 1.34 0.09
N CYS A 84 12.66 0.52 0.09
CA CYS A 84 11.32 0.98 -0.25
C CYS A 84 10.25 0.27 0.59
N LEU A 85 9.28 1.05 1.09
CA LEU A 85 8.06 0.57 1.73
C LEU A 85 6.85 1.05 0.93
N VAL A 86 6.03 0.13 0.44
CA VAL A 86 4.74 0.43 -0.18
C VAL A 86 3.61 0.05 0.77
N ASN A 87 3.01 1.04 1.40
CA ASN A 87 1.80 0.90 2.23
C ASN A 87 0.58 0.84 1.31
N ASN A 88 0.28 -0.38 0.79
CA ASN A 88 -0.82 -0.63 -0.14
C ASN A 88 -1.99 -1.36 0.51
N ALA A 89 -1.78 -2.15 1.55
CA ALA A 89 -2.86 -2.85 2.23
C ALA A 89 -3.95 -1.89 2.72
N SER A 90 -5.20 -2.27 2.50
CA SER A 90 -6.34 -1.44 2.90
C SER A 90 -7.55 -2.31 3.25
N LEU A 91 -8.23 -1.96 4.33
CA LEU A 91 -9.59 -2.38 4.60
C LEU A 91 -10.53 -1.37 3.94
N PHE A 92 -11.55 -1.85 3.22
CA PHE A 92 -12.52 -1.03 2.50
C PHE A 92 -13.92 -1.60 2.71
N GLU A 93 -14.60 -1.13 3.74
CA GLU A 93 -15.96 -1.53 4.09
C GLU A 93 -16.85 -0.29 4.14
N ASN A 94 -18.13 -0.47 3.78
CA ASN A 94 -19.08 0.63 3.75
C ASN A 94 -19.73 0.80 5.12
N ASP A 95 -19.71 2.02 5.60
CA ASP A 95 -20.43 2.51 6.76
C ASP A 95 -20.78 3.99 6.59
N LYS A 96 -21.56 4.54 7.49
CA LYS A 96 -21.92 5.97 7.59
C LYS A 96 -21.79 6.43 9.04
N LEU A 97 -21.89 7.74 9.28
CA LEU A 97 -21.83 8.32 10.61
C LEU A 97 -22.93 7.79 11.54
N ASP A 98 -24.10 7.46 11.01
CA ASP A 98 -25.26 6.97 11.76
C ASP A 98 -25.26 5.45 12.04
N ASN A 99 -24.35 4.68 11.40
CA ASN A 99 -24.37 3.22 11.53
C ASN A 99 -22.97 2.55 11.62
N PHE A 100 -21.90 3.31 11.75
CA PHE A 100 -20.61 2.70 11.99
C PHE A 100 -20.57 2.01 13.37
N THR A 101 -19.81 0.94 13.50
CA THR A 101 -19.56 0.29 14.79
C THR A 101 -18.16 0.63 15.29
N THR A 102 -17.96 0.58 16.62
CA THR A 102 -16.63 0.76 17.22
C THR A 102 -15.60 -0.21 16.61
N ASP A 103 -16.03 -1.43 16.27
CA ASP A 103 -15.15 -2.41 15.61
C ASP A 103 -14.79 -2.00 14.17
N SER A 104 -15.79 -1.63 13.33
CA SER A 104 -15.52 -1.21 11.95
C SER A 104 -14.62 0.04 11.91
N TRP A 105 -14.90 1.02 12.74
CA TRP A 105 -14.08 2.20 12.94
C TRP A 105 -12.65 1.83 13.33
N GLY A 106 -12.51 1.06 14.40
CA GLY A 106 -11.21 0.66 14.91
C GLY A 106 -10.40 -0.17 13.89
N ARG A 107 -11.03 -1.06 13.13
CA ARG A 107 -10.34 -1.86 12.10
C ARG A 107 -9.85 -0.98 10.94
N HIS A 108 -10.64 -0.01 10.47
CA HIS A 108 -10.20 0.93 9.43
C HIS A 108 -9.01 1.76 9.90
N LEU A 109 -9.09 2.38 11.09
CA LEU A 109 -8.00 3.20 11.61
C LEU A 109 -6.74 2.37 11.88
N ARG A 110 -6.86 1.20 12.46
CA ARG A 110 -5.70 0.33 12.71
C ARG A 110 -5.03 -0.12 11.41
N THR A 111 -5.81 -0.58 10.43
CA THR A 111 -5.25 -1.13 9.18
C THR A 111 -4.72 -0.04 8.25
N ASN A 112 -5.51 1.03 8.03
CA ASN A 112 -5.23 1.99 6.96
C ASN A 112 -4.40 3.20 7.41
N LEU A 113 -4.28 3.46 8.72
CA LEU A 113 -3.57 4.62 9.26
C LEU A 113 -2.49 4.23 10.28
N ARG A 114 -2.87 3.57 11.39
CA ARG A 114 -1.92 3.23 12.45
C ARG A 114 -0.81 2.32 11.97
N THR A 115 -1.15 1.28 11.22
CA THR A 115 -0.14 0.33 10.71
C THR A 115 0.82 0.96 9.72
N PRO A 116 0.40 1.75 8.70
CA PRO A 116 1.33 2.56 7.92
C PRO A 116 2.26 3.44 8.75
N ALA A 117 1.77 4.08 9.81
CA ALA A 117 2.59 4.89 10.72
C ALA A 117 3.66 4.02 11.45
N LEU A 118 3.25 2.87 12.02
CA LEU A 118 4.16 1.95 12.69
C LEU A 118 5.22 1.37 11.73
N LEU A 119 4.80 0.96 10.52
CA LEU A 119 5.73 0.44 9.52
C LEU A 119 6.69 1.52 9.03
N SER A 120 6.24 2.75 8.85
CA SER A 120 7.10 3.88 8.47
C SER A 120 8.13 4.21 9.55
N LYS A 121 7.71 4.19 10.83
CA LYS A 121 8.61 4.34 11.98
C LYS A 121 9.66 3.23 12.03
N GLU A 122 9.27 1.98 11.82
CA GLU A 122 10.22 0.86 11.84
C GLU A 122 11.09 0.83 10.57
N PHE A 123 10.57 1.29 9.44
CA PHE A 123 11.34 1.48 8.21
C PHE A 123 12.47 2.48 8.42
N SER A 124 12.20 3.64 9.02
CA SER A 124 13.21 4.70 9.22
C SER A 124 14.40 4.26 10.08
N LYS A 125 14.21 3.28 10.95
CA LYS A 125 15.28 2.71 11.79
C LYS A 125 16.14 1.65 11.08
N ASN A 126 15.74 1.21 9.89
CA ASN A 126 16.37 0.07 9.21
C ASN A 126 16.75 0.38 7.75
N ILE A 127 17.00 1.63 7.45
CA ILE A 127 17.47 2.08 6.13
C ILE A 127 19.00 1.95 6.02
N LYS A 128 19.47 1.91 4.77
CA LYS A 128 20.92 2.00 4.45
C LYS A 128 21.15 3.11 3.44
N GLY A 129 22.01 4.06 3.79
CA GLY A 129 22.33 5.20 2.92
C GLY A 129 21.18 6.21 2.79
N LYS A 130 21.21 6.97 1.70
CA LYS A 130 20.22 8.00 1.35
C LYS A 130 19.31 7.51 0.19
N ASN A 131 18.23 8.23 -0.11
CA ASN A 131 17.25 7.95 -1.18
C ASN A 131 16.32 6.75 -0.94
N ASN A 132 16.00 6.50 0.32
CA ASN A 132 14.98 5.54 0.68
C ASN A 132 13.56 6.10 0.40
N ASN A 133 12.60 5.23 0.15
CA ASN A 133 11.24 5.63 -0.21
C ASN A 133 10.17 4.99 0.65
N ILE A 134 9.18 5.80 1.04
CA ILE A 134 7.89 5.31 1.52
C ILE A 134 6.81 5.79 0.56
N ILE A 135 6.00 4.87 0.04
CA ILE A 135 4.89 5.17 -0.88
C ILE A 135 3.59 4.72 -0.24
N ASN A 136 2.69 5.65 0.00
CA ASN A 136 1.38 5.39 0.58
C ASN A 136 0.31 5.37 -0.51
N ILE A 137 -0.39 4.24 -0.67
CA ILE A 137 -1.56 4.16 -1.55
C ILE A 137 -2.76 4.71 -0.78
N ILE A 138 -3.13 5.94 -1.11
CA ILE A 138 -4.21 6.71 -0.51
C ILE A 138 -5.54 6.32 -1.21
N ASP A 139 -6.40 7.26 -1.51
CA ASP A 139 -7.61 7.12 -2.30
C ASP A 139 -8.10 8.52 -2.72
N GLN A 140 -8.71 8.65 -3.91
CA GLN A 140 -9.32 9.90 -4.37
C GLN A 140 -10.39 10.46 -3.40
N ARG A 141 -10.96 9.60 -2.54
CA ARG A 141 -12.00 10.00 -1.56
C ARG A 141 -11.52 11.04 -0.58
N VAL A 142 -10.21 11.21 -0.38
CA VAL A 142 -9.67 12.29 0.47
C VAL A 142 -9.95 13.69 -0.13
N PHE A 143 -10.22 13.76 -1.44
CA PHE A 143 -10.55 15.00 -2.16
C PHE A 143 -12.04 15.08 -2.57
N LYS A 144 -12.74 13.93 -2.67
CA LYS A 144 -14.15 13.85 -3.05
C LYS A 144 -14.94 13.11 -1.98
N LEU A 145 -15.40 13.86 -0.98
CA LEU A 145 -16.13 13.31 0.16
C LEU A 145 -17.54 12.85 -0.23
N THR A 146 -18.02 11.83 0.46
CA THR A 146 -19.38 11.33 0.38
C THR A 146 -19.81 10.84 1.78
N PRO A 147 -21.12 10.73 2.09
CA PRO A 147 -21.54 10.20 3.38
C PRO A 147 -21.28 8.69 3.56
N TYR A 148 -20.90 7.99 2.49
CA TYR A 148 -20.60 6.56 2.49
C TYR A 148 -19.12 6.29 2.72
N PHE A 149 -18.80 5.11 3.24
CA PHE A 149 -17.43 4.70 3.59
C PHE A 149 -16.79 5.67 4.59
N PHE A 150 -17.55 6.05 5.60
CA PHE A 150 -17.21 7.09 6.55
C PHE A 150 -15.89 6.83 7.27
N SER A 151 -15.79 5.71 7.99
CA SER A 151 -14.56 5.39 8.74
C SER A 151 -13.37 5.11 7.81
N TYR A 152 -13.62 4.50 6.64
CA TYR A 152 -12.60 4.33 5.62
C TYR A 152 -12.05 5.69 5.14
N THR A 153 -12.93 6.62 4.77
CA THR A 153 -12.52 7.93 4.26
C THR A 153 -11.69 8.69 5.29
N ILE A 154 -12.10 8.69 6.55
CA ILE A 154 -11.33 9.29 7.65
C ILE A 154 -9.96 8.65 7.79
N SER A 155 -9.87 7.30 7.73
CA SER A 155 -8.59 6.61 7.81
C SER A 155 -7.65 6.96 6.65
N LYS A 156 -8.17 7.16 5.44
CA LYS A 156 -7.38 7.57 4.26
C LYS A 156 -7.00 9.05 4.29
N THR A 157 -7.85 9.91 4.82
CA THR A 157 -7.51 11.33 5.06
C THR A 157 -6.40 11.44 6.10
N GLY A 158 -6.46 10.64 7.16
CA GLY A 158 -5.36 10.51 8.11
C GLY A 158 -4.06 10.03 7.45
N LEU A 159 -4.13 9.04 6.53
CA LEU A 159 -2.96 8.57 5.78
C LEU A 159 -2.39 9.65 4.84
N TYR A 160 -3.26 10.48 4.23
CA TYR A 160 -2.83 11.63 3.43
C TYR A 160 -2.05 12.63 4.29
N THR A 161 -2.55 12.99 5.47
CA THR A 161 -1.86 13.86 6.42
C THR A 161 -0.55 13.21 6.91
N LEU A 162 -0.58 11.92 7.28
CA LEU A 162 0.61 11.16 7.68
C LEU A 162 1.69 11.19 6.58
N THR A 163 1.32 11.10 5.31
CA THR A 163 2.27 11.17 4.20
C THR A 163 3.05 12.48 4.23
N LYS A 164 2.36 13.60 4.36
CA LYS A 164 2.97 14.95 4.39
C LYS A 164 3.85 15.16 5.61
N THR A 165 3.35 14.82 6.80
CA THR A 165 4.10 14.99 8.05
C THR A 165 5.30 14.06 8.12
N SER A 166 5.19 12.83 7.61
CA SER A 166 6.32 11.90 7.54
C SER A 166 7.39 12.36 6.55
N ALA A 167 7.01 12.96 5.42
CA ALA A 167 7.95 13.53 4.46
C ALA A 167 8.81 14.62 5.11
N MET A 168 8.19 15.51 5.89
CA MET A 168 8.90 16.55 6.64
C MET A 168 9.83 15.96 7.71
N ASN A 169 9.36 14.94 8.44
CA ASN A 169 10.11 14.37 9.57
C ASN A 169 11.28 13.50 9.13
N PHE A 170 11.20 12.82 7.99
CA PHE A 170 12.21 11.85 7.57
C PHE A 170 13.20 12.41 6.53
N ALA A 171 12.97 13.62 6.02
CA ALA A 171 13.92 14.30 5.16
C ALA A 171 15.26 14.53 5.89
N PRO A 172 16.40 14.50 5.19
CA PRO A 172 16.56 14.25 3.76
C PRO A 172 16.80 12.77 3.40
N ASN A 173 16.71 11.84 4.37
CA ASN A 173 17.15 10.45 4.19
C ASN A 173 16.08 9.54 3.57
N ILE A 174 14.80 9.89 3.76
CA ILE A 174 13.66 9.13 3.25
C ILE A 174 12.67 10.10 2.61
N ARG A 175 12.31 9.83 1.37
CA ARG A 175 11.22 10.53 0.68
C ARG A 175 9.91 9.79 0.94
N VAL A 176 8.85 10.53 1.22
CA VAL A 176 7.53 9.95 1.48
C VAL A 176 6.51 10.56 0.53
N ASN A 177 5.97 9.74 -0.35
CA ASN A 177 5.01 10.15 -1.36
C ASN A 177 3.69 9.39 -1.24
N GLY A 178 2.61 9.96 -1.78
CA GLY A 178 1.30 9.37 -1.80
C GLY A 178 0.71 9.31 -3.20
N ILE A 179 0.05 8.19 -3.51
CA ILE A 179 -0.73 8.03 -4.73
C ILE A 179 -2.18 7.89 -4.32
N ALA A 180 -3.07 8.70 -4.90
CA ALA A 180 -4.50 8.70 -4.62
C ALA A 180 -5.29 8.18 -5.85
N PRO A 181 -5.39 6.85 -6.06
CA PRO A 181 -6.03 6.30 -7.23
C PRO A 181 -7.52 6.61 -7.30
N GLY A 182 -8.01 6.82 -8.51
CA GLY A 182 -9.43 6.77 -8.82
C GLY A 182 -9.96 5.33 -8.97
N PRO A 183 -11.15 5.14 -9.55
CA PRO A 183 -11.73 3.81 -9.77
C PRO A 183 -10.85 2.97 -10.70
N THR A 184 -10.11 2.02 -10.14
CA THR A 184 -9.09 1.21 -10.84
C THR A 184 -9.54 -0.22 -11.06
N ILE A 185 -9.87 -0.95 -10.00
CA ILE A 185 -10.25 -2.35 -10.03
C ILE A 185 -11.58 -2.52 -9.30
N LYS A 186 -12.56 -3.13 -9.98
CA LYS A 186 -13.87 -3.43 -9.41
C LYS A 186 -13.75 -4.20 -8.08
N ASN A 187 -14.52 -3.79 -7.08
CA ASN A 187 -14.66 -4.54 -5.83
C ASN A 187 -15.57 -5.77 -6.07
N LYS A 188 -15.34 -6.86 -5.34
CA LYS A 188 -16.16 -8.08 -5.41
C LYS A 188 -17.66 -7.84 -5.13
N ARG A 189 -18.00 -6.80 -4.36
CA ARG A 189 -19.38 -6.42 -4.01
C ARG A 189 -20.05 -5.52 -5.04
N GLN A 190 -19.34 -5.09 -6.08
CA GLN A 190 -19.86 -4.18 -7.11
C GLN A 190 -20.24 -4.94 -8.37
N SER A 191 -21.38 -4.57 -8.97
CA SER A 191 -21.70 -4.97 -10.33
C SER A 191 -20.86 -4.18 -11.35
N ASP A 192 -20.71 -4.69 -12.58
CA ASP A 192 -19.99 -3.99 -13.64
C ASP A 192 -20.68 -2.66 -13.99
N LYS A 193 -22.02 -2.62 -13.99
CA LYS A 193 -22.82 -1.41 -14.20
C LYS A 193 -22.50 -0.34 -13.13
N HIS A 194 -22.43 -0.73 -11.84
CA HIS A 194 -22.10 0.21 -10.77
C HIS A 194 -20.67 0.71 -10.89
N PHE A 195 -19.70 -0.16 -11.18
CA PHE A 195 -18.32 0.24 -11.36
C PHE A 195 -18.15 1.17 -12.57
N LYS A 196 -18.83 0.88 -13.70
CA LYS A 196 -18.87 1.75 -14.88
C LYS A 196 -19.41 3.13 -14.55
N LYS A 197 -20.53 3.22 -13.80
CA LYS A 197 -21.07 4.50 -13.32
C LYS A 197 -20.06 5.29 -12.48
N GLN A 198 -19.24 4.63 -11.65
CA GLN A 198 -18.25 5.29 -10.83
C GLN A 198 -17.16 5.98 -11.64
N TYR A 199 -16.53 5.30 -12.60
CA TYR A 199 -15.47 5.93 -13.38
C TYR A 199 -16.00 6.93 -14.41
N LEU A 200 -17.20 6.75 -14.93
CA LEU A 200 -17.86 7.74 -15.80
C LEU A 200 -18.25 9.02 -15.03
N ALA A 201 -18.38 8.96 -13.71
CA ALA A 201 -18.62 10.14 -12.87
C ALA A 201 -17.34 10.91 -12.50
N THR A 202 -16.17 10.45 -12.97
CA THR A 202 -14.93 11.23 -12.86
C THR A 202 -14.78 12.23 -14.02
N PRO A 203 -14.03 13.33 -13.85
CA PRO A 203 -13.84 14.31 -14.94
C PRO A 203 -13.31 13.67 -16.23
N LEU A 204 -12.38 12.73 -16.14
CA LEU A 204 -11.83 12.03 -17.31
C LEU A 204 -12.76 10.94 -17.88
N LYS A 205 -13.85 10.61 -17.19
CA LYS A 205 -14.82 9.57 -17.59
C LYS A 205 -14.18 8.22 -17.96
N LYS A 206 -13.04 7.93 -17.37
CA LYS A 206 -12.19 6.77 -17.70
C LYS A 206 -11.85 5.97 -16.46
N GLN A 207 -11.80 4.65 -16.59
CA GLN A 207 -11.24 3.77 -15.58
C GLN A 207 -9.72 4.00 -15.50
N VAL A 208 -9.18 4.07 -14.29
CA VAL A 208 -7.73 4.15 -14.09
C VAL A 208 -7.10 2.80 -14.43
N ASP A 209 -6.07 2.81 -15.29
CA ASP A 209 -5.26 1.62 -15.54
C ASP A 209 -4.35 1.35 -14.34
N VAL A 210 -4.34 0.11 -13.88
CA VAL A 210 -3.47 -0.32 -12.78
C VAL A 210 -1.98 -0.13 -13.12
N ASN A 211 -1.61 -0.21 -14.38
CA ASN A 211 -0.24 0.01 -14.84
C ASN A 211 0.21 1.47 -14.65
N GLU A 212 -0.71 2.43 -14.76
CA GLU A 212 -0.40 3.85 -14.50
C GLU A 212 -0.04 4.07 -13.03
N ILE A 213 -0.74 3.38 -12.10
CA ILE A 213 -0.37 3.40 -10.67
C ILE A 213 1.01 2.77 -10.46
N CYS A 214 1.29 1.64 -11.11
CA CYS A 214 2.59 0.98 -11.02
C CYS A 214 3.72 1.86 -11.58
N ASN A 215 3.47 2.58 -12.68
CA ASN A 215 4.41 3.53 -13.27
C ASN A 215 4.66 4.72 -12.33
N ALA A 216 3.64 5.22 -11.64
CA ALA A 216 3.81 6.28 -10.63
C ALA A 216 4.65 5.80 -9.44
N VAL A 217 4.46 4.56 -8.97
CA VAL A 217 5.31 3.95 -7.93
C VAL A 217 6.77 3.87 -8.41
N ASP A 218 7.01 3.35 -9.60
CA ASP A 218 8.34 3.22 -10.20
C ASP A 218 9.00 4.61 -10.40
N PHE A 219 8.21 5.59 -10.84
CA PHE A 219 8.64 6.98 -10.99
C PHE A 219 9.15 7.57 -9.65
N PHE A 220 8.40 7.42 -8.57
CA PHE A 220 8.85 7.90 -7.25
C PHE A 220 10.09 7.18 -6.74
N ILE A 221 10.27 5.91 -7.07
CA ILE A 221 11.47 5.16 -6.68
C ILE A 221 12.70 5.69 -7.44
N LYS A 222 12.58 5.93 -8.74
CA LYS A 222 13.70 6.29 -9.61
C LYS A 222 14.15 7.75 -9.51
N ASN A 223 13.23 8.66 -9.17
CA ASN A 223 13.49 10.09 -9.15
C ASN A 223 13.78 10.59 -7.73
N SER A 224 15.05 10.87 -7.46
CA SER A 224 15.56 11.16 -6.11
C SER A 224 15.21 12.56 -5.56
N SER A 225 14.71 13.46 -6.39
CA SER A 225 14.35 14.84 -6.00
C SER A 225 12.85 15.05 -5.72
N ILE A 226 12.05 13.97 -5.77
CA ILE A 226 10.58 14.03 -5.59
C ILE A 226 10.13 13.16 -4.44
#